data_ff2fc1b879e758d0c93d8173d59765bb
#
_entry.id   ff2fc1b879e758d0c93d8173d59765bb
#
_cell.length_a   1.000
_cell.length_b   1.000
_cell.length_c   1.000
_cell.angle_alpha   90.00
_cell.angle_beta   90.00
_cell.angle_gamma   90.00
#
_symmetry.space_group_name_H-M   'P 1'
#
loop_
_entity.id
_entity.type
_entity.pdbx_description
1 polymer ?
#
loop_
_entity_poly.entity_id
_entity_poly.type
_entity_poly.pdbx_seq_one_letter_code
_entity_poly.pdbx_strand_id
1 'polypeptide(L)'
;LQGAAYEHCVLKIEDAGESAYPEGWIDYEAVASYDRVNWFRVPTRYEDGQLIIDYTPLSNSIYFAYFEPYSSEQHLNLLGQAQGSGLCQIDDLGSTVEGRDINLLTIGNQAASDKKIWITARQHPGETMAEWFIEGLLGRLLDSQDPTARALLDSATFYIVPNMNPDGSALGNLRTNAAGANLNREWENPSIEKSPEVYYVRQKMQEIGVDMFLDIHGDEAIPYVF
;
A
#
# COMPACT_ATOMS: atom_id res chain seq x y z
N LEU A 1 -12.68 12.07 15.78
CA LEU A 1 -13.25 12.50 17.04
C LEU A 1 -13.16 14.01 17.13
N GLN A 2 -14.22 14.66 17.61
CA GLN A 2 -14.29 16.10 17.82
C GLN A 2 -14.79 16.40 19.24
N GLY A 3 -14.48 17.58 19.76
CA GLY A 3 -14.86 17.98 21.12
C GLY A 3 -14.03 17.28 22.21
N ALA A 4 -12.83 16.83 21.87
CA ALA A 4 -12.05 15.91 22.71
C ALA A 4 -10.88 16.57 23.45
N ALA A 5 -10.68 17.89 23.32
CA ALA A 5 -9.53 18.57 23.93
C ALA A 5 -9.52 18.36 25.46
N TYR A 6 -8.44 17.74 25.95
CA TYR A 6 -8.20 17.45 27.37
C TYR A 6 -9.22 16.50 28.04
N GLU A 7 -10.12 15.87 27.25
CA GLU A 7 -11.02 14.85 27.74
C GLU A 7 -10.38 13.46 27.62
N HIS A 8 -10.51 12.65 28.67
CA HIS A 8 -10.06 11.26 28.61
C HIS A 8 -11.01 10.43 27.72
N CYS A 9 -10.49 9.93 26.62
CA CYS A 9 -11.24 9.21 25.60
C CYS A 9 -10.83 7.73 25.58
N VAL A 10 -11.81 6.84 25.60
CA VAL A 10 -11.62 5.42 25.41
C VAL A 10 -12.45 4.99 24.20
N LEU A 11 -11.77 4.58 23.13
CA LEU A 11 -12.39 4.04 21.91
C LEU A 11 -12.22 2.53 21.92
N LYS A 12 -13.27 1.81 21.55
CA LYS A 12 -13.26 0.33 21.50
C LYS A 12 -13.74 -0.15 20.15
N ILE A 13 -12.99 -1.09 19.57
CA ILE A 13 -13.45 -1.96 18.49
C ILE A 13 -13.82 -3.28 19.18
N GLU A 14 -15.14 -3.50 19.37
CA GLU A 14 -15.63 -4.58 20.24
C GLU A 14 -15.47 -5.98 19.64
N ASP A 15 -15.44 -6.07 18.29
CA ASP A 15 -15.34 -7.29 17.51
C ASP A 15 -13.96 -7.47 16.85
N ALA A 16 -12.92 -6.84 17.40
CA ALA A 16 -11.56 -6.95 16.89
C ALA A 16 -11.05 -8.40 16.82
N GLY A 17 -11.51 -9.25 17.75
CA GLY A 17 -11.20 -10.68 17.77
C GLY A 17 -11.82 -11.49 16.63
N GLU A 18 -12.81 -10.94 15.91
CA GLU A 18 -13.45 -11.55 14.74
C GLU A 18 -12.80 -11.08 13.41
N SER A 19 -11.76 -10.24 13.48
CA SER A 19 -11.03 -9.77 12.29
C SER A 19 -10.33 -10.92 11.58
N ALA A 20 -9.94 -10.68 10.31
CA ALA A 20 -9.27 -11.69 9.49
C ALA A 20 -7.88 -12.11 10.04
N TYR A 21 -7.27 -11.30 10.91
CA TYR A 21 -5.98 -11.56 11.54
C TYR A 21 -5.96 -11.00 12.99
N PRO A 22 -6.66 -11.66 13.94
CA PRO A 22 -6.77 -11.15 15.31
C PRO A 22 -5.47 -11.17 16.10
N GLU A 23 -4.51 -12.05 15.76
CA GLU A 23 -3.19 -12.09 16.38
C GLU A 23 -2.36 -10.84 16.09
N GLY A 24 -2.64 -10.14 15.00
CA GLY A 24 -2.00 -8.87 14.65
C GLY A 24 -2.31 -7.72 15.61
N TRP A 25 -3.32 -7.88 16.47
CA TRP A 25 -3.63 -6.89 17.51
C TRP A 25 -2.72 -6.98 18.74
N ILE A 26 -1.96 -8.08 18.90
CA ILE A 26 -1.04 -8.24 20.01
C ILE A 26 0.13 -7.29 19.81
N ASP A 27 0.40 -6.45 20.82
CA ASP A 27 1.44 -5.41 20.79
C ASP A 27 1.27 -4.34 19.69
N TYR A 28 0.12 -4.32 19.01
CA TYR A 28 -0.23 -3.30 18.04
C TYR A 28 -0.56 -1.97 18.73
N GLU A 29 -0.11 -0.86 18.16
CA GLU A 29 -0.49 0.49 18.55
C GLU A 29 -1.14 1.23 17.39
N ALA A 30 -2.36 1.74 17.60
CA ALA A 30 -3.05 2.59 16.63
C ALA A 30 -2.28 3.88 16.39
N VAL A 31 -2.43 4.46 15.20
CA VAL A 31 -1.89 5.78 14.92
C VAL A 31 -2.95 6.86 15.07
N ALA A 32 -2.52 8.03 15.50
CA ALA A 32 -3.37 9.22 15.62
C ALA A 32 -2.74 10.43 14.94
N SER A 33 -3.56 11.40 14.56
CA SER A 33 -3.10 12.65 13.95
C SER A 33 -4.04 13.80 14.29
N TYR A 34 -3.50 15.00 14.46
CA TYR A 34 -4.27 16.23 14.60
C TYR A 34 -4.51 16.95 13.27
N ASP A 35 -3.67 16.68 12.26
CA ASP A 35 -3.65 17.41 10.98
C ASP A 35 -3.80 16.49 9.74
N ARG A 36 -3.83 15.15 9.93
CA ARG A 36 -3.86 14.12 8.89
C ARG A 36 -2.59 14.06 8.03
N VAL A 37 -1.52 14.69 8.49
CA VAL A 37 -0.19 14.72 7.85
C VAL A 37 0.85 14.11 8.78
N ASN A 38 0.86 14.53 10.05
CA ASN A 38 1.78 14.03 11.05
C ASN A 38 1.07 12.99 11.93
N TRP A 39 1.48 11.73 11.80
CA TRP A 39 0.92 10.60 12.53
C TRP A 39 1.86 10.14 13.63
N PHE A 40 1.29 9.71 14.74
CA PHE A 40 2.03 9.20 15.90
C PHE A 40 1.28 8.04 16.55
N ARG A 41 2.02 7.13 17.20
CA ARG A 41 1.42 6.00 17.91
C ARG A 41 0.77 6.46 19.20
N VAL A 42 -0.34 5.82 19.56
CA VAL A 42 -1.09 6.08 20.79
C VAL A 42 -1.27 4.79 21.58
N PRO A 43 -1.33 4.86 22.94
CA PRO A 43 -1.54 3.71 23.78
C PRO A 43 -2.77 2.91 23.34
N THR A 44 -2.53 1.66 23.01
CA THR A 44 -3.54 0.72 22.52
C THR A 44 -3.32 -0.62 23.22
N ARG A 45 -4.40 -1.35 23.52
CA ARG A 45 -4.31 -2.69 24.07
C ARG A 45 -5.36 -3.59 23.45
N TYR A 46 -5.04 -4.86 23.34
CA TYR A 46 -5.96 -5.89 22.88
C TYR A 46 -6.28 -6.82 24.05
N GLU A 47 -7.53 -6.81 24.50
CA GLU A 47 -8.01 -7.54 25.67
C GLU A 47 -9.40 -8.10 25.37
N ASP A 48 -9.64 -9.38 25.70
CA ASP A 48 -10.92 -10.05 25.58
C ASP A 48 -11.59 -9.90 24.20
N GLY A 49 -10.81 -9.95 23.12
CA GLY A 49 -11.28 -9.79 21.75
C GLY A 49 -11.59 -8.34 21.34
N GLN A 50 -11.30 -7.37 22.19
CA GLN A 50 -11.51 -5.94 21.92
C GLN A 50 -10.18 -5.21 21.71
N LEU A 51 -10.14 -4.32 20.75
CA LEU A 51 -9.05 -3.36 20.61
C LEU A 51 -9.45 -2.04 21.28
N ILE A 52 -8.65 -1.60 22.22
CA ILE A 52 -8.95 -0.46 23.08
C ILE A 52 -7.88 0.60 22.92
N ILE A 53 -8.28 1.78 22.43
CA ILE A 53 -7.42 2.97 22.33
C ILE A 53 -7.78 3.87 23.52
N ASP A 54 -6.79 4.19 24.35
CA ASP A 54 -6.95 4.96 25.58
C ASP A 54 -6.07 6.22 25.50
N TYR A 55 -6.68 7.38 25.25
CA TYR A 55 -5.93 8.58 24.94
C TYR A 55 -6.63 9.87 25.36
N THR A 56 -5.86 10.85 25.82
CA THR A 56 -6.33 12.21 26.13
C THR A 56 -5.79 13.20 25.09
N PRO A 57 -6.58 13.63 24.10
CA PRO A 57 -6.12 14.55 23.07
C PRO A 57 -5.80 15.95 23.60
N LEU A 58 -4.79 16.58 23.02
CA LEU A 58 -4.41 17.97 23.33
C LEU A 58 -5.17 19.01 22.50
N SER A 59 -5.90 18.56 21.46
CA SER A 59 -6.64 19.41 20.54
C SER A 59 -8.08 18.94 20.39
N ASN A 60 -8.95 19.85 19.95
CA ASN A 60 -10.39 19.60 19.87
C ASN A 60 -10.78 18.55 18.80
N SER A 61 -9.94 18.37 17.77
CA SER A 61 -10.13 17.34 16.75
C SER A 61 -8.92 16.42 16.71
N ILE A 62 -9.16 15.10 16.65
CA ILE A 62 -8.14 14.09 16.46
C ILE A 62 -8.67 12.99 15.55
N TYR A 63 -7.80 12.46 14.72
CA TYR A 63 -8.05 11.34 13.80
C TYR A 63 -7.31 10.12 14.29
N PHE A 64 -7.90 8.94 14.11
CA PHE A 64 -7.28 7.66 14.40
C PHE A 64 -7.30 6.80 13.14
N ALA A 65 -6.27 6.02 12.94
CA ALA A 65 -6.18 5.07 11.84
C ALA A 65 -5.43 3.80 12.27
N TYR A 66 -5.60 2.75 11.48
CA TYR A 66 -4.88 1.48 11.65
C TYR A 66 -3.37 1.68 11.43
N PHE A 67 -3.02 2.19 10.25
CA PHE A 67 -1.69 2.68 9.91
C PHE A 67 -1.80 4.08 9.33
N GLU A 68 -0.69 4.78 9.13
CA GLU A 68 -0.67 6.04 8.41
C GLU A 68 -1.35 5.86 7.04
N PRO A 69 -2.49 6.54 6.81
CA PRO A 69 -3.27 6.33 5.59
C PRO A 69 -2.50 6.71 4.33
N TYR A 70 -2.70 5.95 3.27
CA TYR A 70 -2.33 6.34 1.91
C TYR A 70 -3.60 6.41 1.07
N SER A 71 -4.08 7.61 0.80
CA SER A 71 -5.37 7.84 0.16
C SER A 71 -5.30 7.70 -1.37
N SER A 72 -6.48 7.55 -2.01
CA SER A 72 -6.56 7.57 -3.48
C SER A 72 -6.04 8.87 -4.08
N GLU A 73 -6.21 10.02 -3.42
CA GLU A 73 -5.64 11.30 -3.84
C GLU A 73 -4.10 11.27 -3.81
N GLN A 74 -3.50 10.69 -2.77
CA GLN A 74 -2.05 10.51 -2.70
C GLN A 74 -1.55 9.60 -3.82
N HIS A 75 -2.27 8.50 -4.10
CA HIS A 75 -1.97 7.61 -5.23
C HIS A 75 -2.00 8.37 -6.56
N LEU A 76 -3.04 9.14 -6.85
CA LEU A 76 -3.12 9.96 -8.07
C LEU A 76 -2.01 11.01 -8.15
N ASN A 77 -1.65 11.63 -7.03
CA ASN A 77 -0.53 12.56 -6.96
C ASN A 77 0.81 11.86 -7.25
N LEU A 78 1.01 10.65 -6.71
CA LEU A 78 2.19 9.82 -6.99
C LEU A 78 2.33 9.52 -8.49
N LEU A 79 1.25 9.08 -9.14
CA LEU A 79 1.21 8.83 -10.58
C LEU A 79 1.53 10.10 -11.38
N GLY A 80 0.90 11.22 -11.03
CA GLY A 80 1.13 12.51 -11.68
C GLY A 80 2.57 13.00 -11.55
N GLN A 81 3.18 12.85 -10.38
CA GLN A 81 4.59 13.19 -10.15
C GLN A 81 5.52 12.27 -10.92
N ALA A 82 5.26 10.96 -10.92
CA ALA A 82 6.07 10.00 -11.67
C ALA A 82 6.05 10.29 -13.17
N GLN A 83 4.87 10.54 -13.75
CA GLN A 83 4.72 10.91 -15.15
C GLN A 83 5.40 12.25 -15.47
N GLY A 84 5.26 13.23 -14.58
CA GLY A 84 5.85 14.57 -14.72
C GLY A 84 7.38 14.59 -14.71
N SER A 85 8.04 13.54 -14.20
CA SER A 85 9.50 13.39 -14.23
C SER A 85 10.08 13.24 -15.64
N GLY A 86 9.27 12.76 -16.59
CA GLY A 86 9.71 12.39 -17.93
C GLY A 86 10.55 11.11 -18.03
N LEU A 87 10.76 10.41 -16.90
CA LEU A 87 11.52 9.15 -16.79
C LEU A 87 10.61 7.93 -16.61
N CYS A 88 9.32 8.16 -16.38
CA CYS A 88 8.32 7.14 -16.10
C CYS A 88 7.24 7.15 -17.18
N GLN A 89 6.95 5.97 -17.73
CA GLN A 89 5.75 5.71 -18.53
C GLN A 89 4.72 5.04 -17.62
N ILE A 90 3.44 5.43 -17.77
CA ILE A 90 2.33 4.81 -17.04
C ILE A 90 1.39 4.16 -18.05
N ASP A 91 1.11 2.88 -17.83
CA ASP A 91 0.17 2.10 -18.62
C ASP A 91 -0.97 1.62 -17.71
N ASP A 92 -2.18 1.57 -18.26
CA ASP A 92 -3.31 0.88 -17.63
C ASP A 92 -3.33 -0.57 -18.12
N LEU A 93 -3.24 -1.53 -17.18
CA LEU A 93 -3.24 -2.95 -17.50
C LEU A 93 -4.64 -3.51 -17.66
N GLY A 94 -5.64 -2.84 -17.12
CA GLY A 94 -7.05 -3.24 -17.12
C GLY A 94 -7.79 -2.74 -15.89
N SER A 95 -9.02 -3.17 -15.73
CA SER A 95 -9.89 -2.68 -14.66
C SER A 95 -10.09 -3.71 -13.55
N THR A 96 -10.16 -3.23 -12.32
CA THR A 96 -10.56 -3.99 -11.14
C THR A 96 -12.05 -4.38 -11.20
N VAL A 97 -12.53 -5.11 -10.20
CA VAL A 97 -13.96 -5.53 -10.09
C VAL A 97 -14.91 -4.33 -10.12
N GLU A 98 -14.55 -3.22 -9.47
CA GLU A 98 -15.34 -1.98 -9.43
C GLU A 98 -14.94 -0.97 -10.51
N GLY A 99 -14.09 -1.35 -11.47
CA GLY A 99 -13.75 -0.54 -12.63
C GLY A 99 -12.67 0.53 -12.37
N ARG A 100 -11.82 0.35 -11.35
CA ARG A 100 -10.64 1.21 -11.15
C ARG A 100 -9.47 0.71 -11.99
N ASP A 101 -8.59 1.61 -12.40
CA ASP A 101 -7.42 1.30 -13.21
C ASP A 101 -6.36 0.53 -12.41
N ILE A 102 -5.68 -0.41 -13.08
CA ILE A 102 -4.52 -1.13 -12.56
C ILE A 102 -3.29 -0.54 -13.23
N ASN A 103 -2.63 0.38 -12.53
CA ASN A 103 -1.54 1.16 -13.09
C ASN A 103 -0.20 0.43 -13.04
N LEU A 104 0.48 0.37 -14.17
CA LEU A 104 1.87 -0.08 -14.30
C LEU A 104 2.79 1.11 -14.61
N LEU A 105 3.77 1.32 -13.76
CA LEU A 105 4.84 2.30 -13.97
C LEU A 105 6.05 1.60 -14.57
N THR A 106 6.54 2.09 -15.70
CA THR A 106 7.75 1.59 -16.36
C THR A 106 8.83 2.67 -16.31
N ILE A 107 9.96 2.35 -15.67
CA ILE A 107 11.07 3.28 -15.43
C ILE A 107 12.37 2.63 -15.86
N GLY A 108 13.16 3.34 -16.69
CA GLY A 108 14.42 2.85 -17.24
C GLY A 108 14.39 2.70 -18.75
N ASN A 109 15.52 2.29 -19.32
CA ASN A 109 15.66 2.17 -20.77
C ASN A 109 15.44 0.71 -21.22
N GLN A 110 14.22 0.40 -21.61
CA GLN A 110 13.83 -0.94 -22.07
C GLN A 110 14.68 -1.47 -23.25
N ALA A 111 15.23 -0.58 -24.08
CA ALA A 111 16.05 -0.97 -25.23
C ALA A 111 17.52 -1.24 -24.87
N ALA A 112 18.01 -0.71 -23.77
CA ALA A 112 19.40 -0.79 -23.35
C ALA A 112 19.64 -1.75 -22.16
N SER A 113 18.58 -2.10 -21.45
CA SER A 113 18.65 -2.91 -20.21
C SER A 113 18.08 -4.31 -20.44
N ASP A 114 18.89 -5.34 -20.09
CA ASP A 114 18.48 -6.72 -20.15
C ASP A 114 17.75 -7.20 -18.86
N LYS A 115 17.79 -6.41 -17.78
CA LYS A 115 17.22 -6.78 -16.48
C LYS A 115 15.83 -6.19 -16.27
N LYS A 116 14.91 -7.03 -15.88
CA LYS A 116 13.49 -6.74 -15.67
C LYS A 116 13.16 -6.95 -14.21
N ILE A 117 13.01 -5.84 -13.47
CA ILE A 117 12.71 -5.83 -12.04
C ILE A 117 11.25 -5.47 -11.86
N TRP A 118 10.48 -6.41 -11.34
CA TRP A 118 9.08 -6.20 -11.01
C TRP A 118 8.91 -5.91 -9.52
N ILE A 119 8.07 -4.94 -9.22
CA ILE A 119 7.71 -4.58 -7.86
C ILE A 119 6.20 -4.40 -7.79
N THR A 120 5.55 -5.18 -6.93
CA THR A 120 4.14 -4.99 -6.58
C THR A 120 4.02 -4.53 -5.15
N ALA A 121 3.02 -3.72 -4.85
CA ALA A 121 2.76 -3.26 -3.50
C ALA A 121 1.27 -3.28 -3.18
N ARG A 122 0.95 -3.31 -1.89
CA ARG A 122 -0.40 -3.17 -1.37
C ARG A 122 -1.40 -4.18 -1.95
N GLN A 123 -1.00 -5.46 -2.09
CA GLN A 123 -1.94 -6.54 -2.38
C GLN A 123 -3.01 -6.65 -1.28
N HIS A 124 -2.61 -6.41 -0.03
CA HIS A 124 -3.53 -6.26 1.09
C HIS A 124 -3.77 -4.76 1.35
N PRO A 125 -4.99 -4.29 1.21
CA PRO A 125 -5.31 -2.85 1.26
C PRO A 125 -4.96 -2.17 2.59
N GLY A 126 -5.05 -2.91 3.72
CA GLY A 126 -4.70 -2.42 5.05
C GLY A 126 -3.21 -2.11 5.25
N GLU A 127 -2.35 -2.70 4.42
CA GLU A 127 -0.89 -2.52 4.48
C GLU A 127 -0.46 -1.25 3.73
N THR A 128 -0.87 -0.07 4.24
CA THR A 128 -0.62 1.23 3.60
C THR A 128 0.86 1.57 3.48
N MET A 129 1.71 1.03 4.38
CA MET A 129 3.16 1.23 4.36
C MET A 129 3.82 0.69 3.09
N ALA A 130 3.20 -0.27 2.41
CA ALA A 130 3.70 -0.77 1.14
C ALA A 130 3.67 0.31 0.04
N GLU A 131 2.64 1.15 0.02
CA GLU A 131 2.53 2.23 -0.97
C GLU A 131 3.40 3.45 -0.57
N TRP A 132 3.56 3.73 0.73
CA TRP A 132 4.56 4.66 1.24
C TRP A 132 5.99 4.27 0.86
N PHE A 133 6.31 2.97 0.89
CA PHE A 133 7.59 2.46 0.37
C PHE A 133 7.77 2.79 -1.12
N ILE A 134 6.72 2.58 -1.94
CA ILE A 134 6.77 2.91 -3.38
C ILE A 134 6.99 4.41 -3.58
N GLU A 135 6.34 5.28 -2.82
CA GLU A 135 6.56 6.72 -2.90
C GLU A 135 8.03 7.08 -2.64
N GLY A 136 8.63 6.54 -1.57
CA GLY A 136 10.03 6.75 -1.26
C GLY A 136 10.98 6.19 -2.34
N LEU A 137 10.67 5.01 -2.89
CA LEU A 137 11.43 4.39 -3.97
C LEU A 137 11.38 5.24 -5.24
N LEU A 138 10.20 5.70 -5.65
CA LEU A 138 10.03 6.55 -6.83
C LEU A 138 10.70 7.90 -6.65
N GLY A 139 10.59 8.51 -5.47
CA GLY A 139 11.30 9.75 -5.16
C GLY A 139 12.80 9.65 -5.38
N ARG A 140 13.38 8.47 -5.16
CA ARG A 140 14.80 8.23 -5.41
C ARG A 140 15.11 7.79 -6.84
N LEU A 141 14.34 6.85 -7.42
CA LEU A 141 14.58 6.35 -8.78
C LEU A 141 14.43 7.46 -9.84
N LEU A 142 13.53 8.41 -9.60
CA LEU A 142 13.25 9.52 -10.51
C LEU A 142 14.12 10.76 -10.26
N ASP A 143 15.00 10.72 -9.25
CA ASP A 143 16.00 11.78 -9.03
C ASP A 143 17.15 11.66 -10.03
N SER A 144 17.13 12.51 -11.04
CA SER A 144 18.19 12.58 -12.06
C SER A 144 19.57 12.94 -11.51
N GLN A 145 19.69 13.42 -10.29
CA GLN A 145 20.94 13.76 -9.62
C GLN A 145 21.49 12.63 -8.74
N ASP A 146 20.68 11.61 -8.41
CA ASP A 146 21.15 10.44 -7.66
C ASP A 146 22.01 9.53 -8.56
N PRO A 147 23.32 9.38 -8.30
CA PRO A 147 24.19 8.55 -9.12
C PRO A 147 23.86 7.05 -9.02
N THR A 148 23.27 6.60 -7.90
CA THR A 148 22.84 5.21 -7.71
C THR A 148 21.61 4.91 -8.55
N ALA A 149 20.63 5.81 -8.54
CA ALA A 149 19.43 5.68 -9.37
C ALA A 149 19.80 5.62 -10.86
N ARG A 150 20.67 6.51 -11.32
CA ARG A 150 21.15 6.50 -12.71
C ARG A 150 21.82 5.17 -13.08
N ALA A 151 22.75 4.69 -12.26
CA ALA A 151 23.44 3.43 -12.50
C ALA A 151 22.47 2.22 -12.53
N LEU A 152 21.43 2.24 -11.69
CA LEU A 152 20.38 1.23 -11.71
C LEU A 152 19.55 1.30 -13.01
N LEU A 153 19.11 2.49 -13.41
CA LEU A 153 18.29 2.69 -14.62
C LEU A 153 19.07 2.44 -15.92
N ASP A 154 20.40 2.55 -15.90
CA ASP A 154 21.28 2.15 -17.01
C ASP A 154 21.36 0.62 -17.16
N SER A 155 21.13 -0.13 -16.08
CA SER A 155 21.31 -1.59 -16.03
C SER A 155 20.01 -2.39 -15.93
N ALA A 156 18.91 -1.77 -15.52
CA ALA A 156 17.64 -2.42 -15.29
C ALA A 156 16.45 -1.55 -15.70
N THR A 157 15.37 -2.21 -16.12
CA THR A 157 14.04 -1.59 -16.26
C THR A 157 13.18 -2.04 -15.09
N PHE A 158 12.55 -1.07 -14.44
CA PHE A 158 11.63 -1.31 -13.32
C PHE A 158 10.19 -1.28 -13.83
N TYR A 159 9.42 -2.29 -13.45
CA TYR A 159 7.99 -2.43 -13.67
C TYR A 159 7.31 -2.43 -12.31
N ILE A 160 6.61 -1.35 -11.98
CA ILE A 160 6.08 -1.11 -10.63
C ILE A 160 4.56 -0.99 -10.67
N VAL A 161 3.87 -1.81 -9.88
CA VAL A 161 2.44 -1.69 -9.60
C VAL A 161 2.30 -1.13 -8.19
N PRO A 162 2.07 0.18 -8.03
CA PRO A 162 2.14 0.83 -6.71
C PRO A 162 1.00 0.42 -5.78
N ASN A 163 -0.17 0.09 -6.33
CA ASN A 163 -1.31 -0.42 -5.59
C ASN A 163 -1.95 -1.58 -6.36
N MET A 164 -1.75 -2.80 -5.86
CA MET A 164 -2.33 -4.01 -6.44
C MET A 164 -3.82 -4.16 -6.14
N ASN A 165 -4.36 -3.41 -5.17
CA ASN A 165 -5.74 -3.58 -4.71
C ASN A 165 -6.47 -2.23 -4.54
N PRO A 166 -6.69 -1.51 -5.65
CA PRO A 166 -7.33 -0.19 -5.61
C PRO A 166 -8.75 -0.20 -5.03
N ASP A 167 -9.54 -1.25 -5.33
CA ASP A 167 -10.90 -1.40 -4.81
C ASP A 167 -10.89 -1.61 -3.30
N GLY A 168 -10.11 -2.57 -2.81
CA GLY A 168 -10.01 -2.82 -1.39
C GLY A 168 -9.46 -1.61 -0.63
N SER A 169 -8.54 -0.85 -1.23
CA SER A 169 -8.02 0.40 -0.66
C SER A 169 -9.10 1.47 -0.53
N ALA A 170 -9.98 1.61 -1.54
CA ALA A 170 -11.09 2.56 -1.51
C ALA A 170 -12.21 2.12 -0.55
N LEU A 171 -12.46 0.82 -0.44
CA LEU A 171 -13.47 0.23 0.46
C LEU A 171 -13.01 0.16 1.93
N GLY A 172 -11.71 0.29 2.19
CA GLY A 172 -11.15 0.16 3.53
C GLY A 172 -11.06 -1.30 4.01
N ASN A 173 -10.92 -2.25 3.08
CA ASN A 173 -10.73 -3.66 3.42
C ASN A 173 -9.37 -3.89 4.07
N LEU A 174 -9.28 -4.87 4.98
CA LEU A 174 -8.00 -5.26 5.56
C LEU A 174 -7.14 -6.03 4.54
N ARG A 175 -7.70 -7.08 3.89
CA ARG A 175 -6.91 -8.01 3.08
C ARG A 175 -7.48 -8.33 1.70
N THR A 176 -8.77 -8.14 1.45
CA THR A 176 -9.42 -8.62 0.24
C THR A 176 -9.72 -7.51 -0.76
N ASN A 177 -9.85 -7.88 -2.04
CA ASN A 177 -10.40 -7.00 -3.06
C ASN A 177 -11.94 -6.89 -2.96
N ALA A 178 -12.58 -6.21 -3.90
CA ALA A 178 -14.05 -6.05 -3.92
C ALA A 178 -14.81 -7.37 -4.13
N ALA A 179 -14.20 -8.40 -4.71
CA ALA A 179 -14.78 -9.74 -4.83
C ALA A 179 -14.58 -10.62 -3.59
N GLY A 180 -13.97 -10.10 -2.50
CA GLY A 180 -13.64 -10.87 -1.31
C GLY A 180 -12.43 -11.78 -1.47
N ALA A 181 -11.63 -11.61 -2.52
CA ALA A 181 -10.45 -12.42 -2.79
C ALA A 181 -9.20 -11.84 -2.09
N ASN A 182 -8.42 -12.70 -1.42
CA ASN A 182 -7.07 -12.36 -0.99
C ASN A 182 -6.13 -12.52 -2.18
N LEU A 183 -5.68 -11.40 -2.76
CA LEU A 183 -4.89 -11.40 -4.00
C LEU A 183 -3.61 -12.24 -3.90
N ASN A 184 -2.98 -12.27 -2.72
CA ASN A 184 -1.79 -13.09 -2.46
C ASN A 184 -2.07 -14.61 -2.37
N ARG A 185 -3.28 -15.07 -2.73
CA ARG A 185 -3.67 -16.48 -2.87
C ARG A 185 -4.17 -16.80 -4.27
N GLU A 186 -4.23 -15.80 -5.17
CA GLU A 186 -4.82 -15.96 -6.50
C GLU A 186 -3.78 -16.16 -7.62
N TRP A 187 -2.48 -16.05 -7.33
CA TRP A 187 -1.42 -16.07 -8.35
C TRP A 187 -1.31 -17.37 -9.15
N GLU A 188 -1.73 -18.50 -8.61
CA GLU A 188 -1.70 -19.78 -9.33
C GLU A 188 -2.75 -19.83 -10.45
N ASN A 189 -3.98 -19.42 -10.15
CA ASN A 189 -5.12 -19.48 -11.07
C ASN A 189 -5.99 -18.21 -10.99
N PRO A 190 -5.48 -17.03 -11.36
CA PRO A 190 -6.26 -15.81 -11.32
C PRO A 190 -7.36 -15.79 -12.38
N SER A 191 -8.49 -15.14 -12.10
CA SER A 191 -9.56 -14.91 -13.08
C SER A 191 -9.98 -13.44 -13.11
N ILE A 192 -10.53 -13.01 -14.24
CA ILE A 192 -11.04 -11.64 -14.41
C ILE A 192 -12.19 -11.34 -13.44
N GLU A 193 -13.01 -12.35 -13.11
CA GLU A 193 -14.19 -12.16 -12.26
C GLU A 193 -13.82 -12.06 -10.77
N LYS A 194 -12.77 -12.75 -10.35
CA LYS A 194 -12.41 -12.88 -8.93
C LYS A 194 -11.20 -12.05 -8.54
N SER A 195 -10.19 -12.01 -9.40
CA SER A 195 -8.90 -11.39 -9.12
C SER A 195 -8.32 -10.75 -10.39
N PRO A 196 -9.05 -9.80 -11.03
CA PRO A 196 -8.60 -9.15 -12.26
C PRO A 196 -7.24 -8.49 -12.08
N GLU A 197 -6.95 -7.97 -10.90
CA GLU A 197 -5.69 -7.32 -10.55
C GLU A 197 -4.51 -8.28 -10.78
N VAL A 198 -4.57 -9.46 -10.22
CA VAL A 198 -3.53 -10.49 -10.39
C VAL A 198 -3.51 -11.01 -11.82
N TYR A 199 -4.70 -11.19 -12.43
CA TYR A 199 -4.82 -11.69 -13.80
C TYR A 199 -4.03 -10.81 -14.78
N TYR A 200 -4.29 -9.49 -14.80
CA TYR A 200 -3.64 -8.57 -15.73
C TYR A 200 -2.14 -8.38 -15.43
N VAL A 201 -1.77 -8.23 -14.17
CA VAL A 201 -0.36 -8.09 -13.79
C VAL A 201 0.43 -9.34 -14.16
N ARG A 202 -0.06 -10.53 -13.83
CA ARG A 202 0.60 -11.81 -14.18
C ARG A 202 0.71 -11.97 -15.69
N GLN A 203 -0.33 -11.66 -16.46
CA GLN A 203 -0.29 -11.70 -17.93
C GLN A 203 0.83 -10.79 -18.46
N LYS A 204 0.93 -9.58 -17.93
CA LYS A 204 1.96 -8.61 -18.35
C LYS A 204 3.36 -9.06 -17.94
N MET A 205 3.52 -9.67 -16.76
CA MET A 205 4.79 -10.29 -16.35
C MET A 205 5.21 -11.42 -17.27
N GLN A 206 4.28 -12.25 -17.74
CA GLN A 206 4.57 -13.32 -18.70
C GLN A 206 4.97 -12.79 -20.08
N GLU A 207 4.34 -11.69 -20.52
CA GLU A 207 4.66 -11.03 -21.80
C GLU A 207 6.08 -10.42 -21.77
N ILE A 208 6.41 -9.68 -20.72
CA ILE A 208 7.67 -8.95 -20.59
C ILE A 208 8.80 -9.86 -20.12
N GLY A 209 8.52 -10.80 -19.21
CA GLY A 209 9.49 -11.60 -18.47
C GLY A 209 9.88 -10.95 -17.12
N VAL A 210 10.54 -11.71 -16.26
CA VAL A 210 10.91 -11.33 -14.89
C VAL A 210 12.31 -11.87 -14.59
N ASP A 211 13.25 -10.98 -14.23
CA ASP A 211 14.55 -11.38 -13.68
C ASP A 211 14.57 -11.29 -12.14
N MET A 212 13.83 -10.33 -11.58
CA MET A 212 13.65 -10.15 -10.15
C MET A 212 12.22 -9.72 -9.86
N PHE A 213 11.63 -10.25 -8.80
CA PHE A 213 10.31 -9.87 -8.33
C PHE A 213 10.37 -9.53 -6.84
N LEU A 214 9.82 -8.39 -6.47
CA LEU A 214 9.61 -7.94 -5.10
C LEU A 214 8.13 -7.69 -4.89
N ASP A 215 7.57 -8.30 -3.85
CA ASP A 215 6.20 -8.07 -3.40
C ASP A 215 6.23 -7.39 -2.05
N ILE A 216 5.81 -6.13 -2.00
CA ILE A 216 5.94 -5.27 -0.83
C ILE A 216 4.68 -5.37 0.01
N HIS A 217 4.86 -5.91 1.18
CA HIS A 217 3.85 -6.06 2.21
C HIS A 217 4.16 -5.18 3.44
N GLY A 218 3.27 -5.21 4.41
CA GLY A 218 3.47 -4.68 5.74
C GLY A 218 3.06 -5.71 6.79
N ASP A 219 3.47 -5.47 8.03
CA ASP A 219 3.12 -6.30 9.18
C ASP A 219 2.80 -5.41 10.37
N GLU A 220 1.96 -5.90 11.28
CA GLU A 220 1.49 -5.17 12.45
C GLU A 220 2.55 -5.06 13.54
N ALA A 221 3.42 -6.06 13.66
CA ALA A 221 4.36 -6.19 14.77
C ALA A 221 5.82 -6.37 14.34
N ILE A 222 6.10 -6.81 13.11
CA ILE A 222 7.46 -7.13 12.65
C ILE A 222 8.10 -5.91 12.00
N PRO A 223 9.11 -5.26 12.64
CA PRO A 223 9.72 -4.03 12.12
C PRO A 223 10.91 -4.30 11.18
N TYR A 224 11.01 -5.46 10.56
CA TYR A 224 12.13 -5.85 9.70
C TYR A 224 11.70 -6.70 8.51
N VAL A 225 12.57 -6.73 7.49
CA VAL A 225 12.39 -7.52 6.27
C VAL A 225 12.73 -9.00 6.52
N PHE A 226 11.97 -9.90 5.96
CA PHE A 226 12.20 -11.36 6.00
C PHE A 226 12.00 -12.00 4.64
#